data_31019f1d76631703bbb2aa331de61096
#
_entry.id   31019f1d76631703bbb2aa331de61096
#
_cell.length_a   1.000
_cell.length_b   1.000
_cell.length_c   1.000
_cell.angle_alpha   90.00
_cell.angle_beta   90.00
_cell.angle_gamma   90.00
#
_symmetry.space_group_name_H-M   'P 1'
#
loop_
_entity.id
_entity.type
_entity.pdbx_description
1 polymer ?
#
loop_
_entity_poly.entity_id
_entity_poly.type
_entity_poly.pdbx_seq_one_letter_code
_entity_poly.pdbx_strand_id
1 'polypeptide(L)'
;MPGLLKKGGPKVFIAEHLPQLIRVLSEGEFDGVFSEVTATGIYANLRLSDAWLIQAAGRVADFDGVYGTQNALSDRAFVVDYSSPNVAKRLHAGHIRSTIIGHILSNLYDASGATVYRVNHINDFGGFGYTLQGYRQFAGQFPAGMNENDRLIEIYQIRRALERVAGGGQDAAGWDPADASVLQRYLPEVTDLASAQAAAARFTADSDQRFAALEAGDEEEVRLWQDLVAVSLASFDEFYDQLGISFDFVLGESLYLQAGTEVVERALAEGTAVVYTQELADGDLAGLRAQVDAGTMSAQEYESAARAIAKDVGATVVPLDKGERYVVVRADGRSIYATRDIGAVEIRTDLFGATDLVYVVGQEQRVHFDRLFRAAGRLGLIEDGLPRTLHVYFGFYVDATSGKKLSSRDSVSNVMGLLAAAFDYFRASLSDRISGGEDEIAAAARSLAVGSLVFNDLKKDLRSAVEIDSRDLQRTISEFERSGGAYVIYAAVRARSILRRVSDRGLSVGSLGSGGSGYELDDQEALLALRLLTLPDQIVAAAQQSNPAVLVRHMLDIANIYNSYYSRAAVIADDSVNPVRYRLTQATANALTSALEICHIEVPAAI
;
A
#
# COMPACT_ATOMS: atom_id res chain seq x y z
N MET A 1 4.28 31.65 15.35
CA MET A 1 5.64 32.20 15.16
C MET A 1 5.81 32.98 13.85
N PRO A 2 5.60 32.45 12.61
CA PRO A 2 5.81 33.24 11.38
C PRO A 2 5.02 34.54 11.27
N GLY A 3 3.84 34.63 11.88
CA GLY A 3 3.00 35.82 11.85
C GLY A 3 3.52 36.98 12.71
N LEU A 4 4.17 36.71 13.84
CA LEU A 4 4.74 37.74 14.71
C LEU A 4 6.05 38.30 14.12
N LEU A 5 6.85 37.48 13.44
CA LEU A 5 8.03 37.94 12.73
C LEU A 5 7.69 38.86 11.55
N LYS A 6 6.52 38.65 10.90
CA LYS A 6 6.03 39.49 9.79
C LYS A 6 5.55 40.88 10.22
N LYS A 7 5.09 41.05 11.48
CA LYS A 7 4.53 42.32 11.97
C LYS A 7 5.52 43.36 12.49
N GLY A 8 6.79 42.97 12.76
CA GLY A 8 7.76 43.94 13.30
C GLY A 8 9.23 43.55 13.01
N GLY A 9 9.45 42.43 12.32
CA GLY A 9 10.79 41.93 12.05
C GLY A 9 11.49 41.32 13.29
N PRO A 10 12.70 40.69 13.10
CA PRO A 10 13.40 39.98 14.16
C PRO A 10 13.75 40.84 15.38
N LYS A 11 14.06 42.10 15.19
CA LYS A 11 14.44 43.02 16.29
C LYS A 11 13.30 43.27 17.28
N VAL A 12 12.07 43.50 16.77
CA VAL A 12 10.88 43.71 17.61
C VAL A 12 10.48 42.42 18.30
N PHE A 13 10.57 41.27 17.59
CA PHE A 13 10.32 39.97 18.21
C PHE A 13 11.25 39.71 19.40
N ILE A 14 12.57 39.91 19.23
CA ILE A 14 13.55 39.73 20.29
C ILE A 14 13.30 40.67 21.49
N ALA A 15 12.94 41.92 21.23
CA ALA A 15 12.80 42.90 22.29
C ALA A 15 11.47 42.77 23.06
N GLU A 16 10.36 42.48 22.39
CA GLU A 16 9.02 42.57 22.95
C GLU A 16 8.36 41.20 23.20
N HIS A 17 8.53 40.24 22.28
CA HIS A 17 7.77 38.99 22.34
C HIS A 17 8.57 37.83 22.95
N LEU A 18 9.88 37.76 22.69
CA LEU A 18 10.71 36.67 23.19
C LEU A 18 10.81 36.64 24.72
N PRO A 19 10.98 37.76 25.44
CA PRO A 19 10.97 37.78 26.92
C PRO A 19 9.62 37.34 27.51
N GLN A 20 8.50 37.72 26.88
CA GLN A 20 7.17 37.30 27.32
C GLN A 20 6.96 35.79 27.10
N LEU A 21 7.41 35.25 25.96
CA LEU A 21 7.38 33.83 25.68
C LEU A 21 8.23 33.01 26.70
N ILE A 22 9.44 33.46 27.00
CA ILE A 22 10.30 32.86 28.02
C ILE A 22 9.61 32.82 29.37
N ARG A 23 8.99 33.95 29.79
CA ARG A 23 8.28 34.02 31.04
C ARG A 23 7.09 33.05 31.10
N VAL A 24 6.27 32.98 30.06
CA VAL A 24 5.16 32.01 29.98
C VAL A 24 5.64 30.58 30.06
N LEU A 25 6.76 30.24 29.39
CA LEU A 25 7.34 28.91 29.41
C LEU A 25 8.06 28.55 30.73
N SER A 26 8.40 29.52 31.54
CA SER A 26 9.09 29.30 32.83
C SER A 26 8.13 29.32 34.02
N GLU A 27 6.88 29.68 33.84
CA GLU A 27 5.89 29.88 34.92
C GLU A 27 4.54 29.22 34.57
N GLY A 28 3.65 29.06 35.55
CA GLY A 28 2.27 28.62 35.36
C GLY A 28 2.15 27.14 34.93
N GLU A 29 1.44 26.90 33.84
CA GLU A 29 1.18 25.53 33.36
C GLU A 29 2.46 24.74 32.96
N PHE A 30 3.55 25.46 32.70
CA PHE A 30 4.85 24.86 32.32
C PHE A 30 5.83 24.79 33.50
N ASP A 31 5.40 25.11 34.70
CA ASP A 31 6.26 25.00 35.89
C ASP A 31 6.77 23.57 36.07
N GLY A 32 8.09 23.41 36.19
CA GLY A 32 8.74 22.11 36.30
C GLY A 32 8.89 21.33 34.99
N VAL A 33 8.30 21.80 33.87
CA VAL A 33 8.46 21.14 32.56
C VAL A 33 9.86 21.35 31.99
N PHE A 34 10.38 22.58 32.10
CA PHE A 34 11.69 22.94 31.58
C PHE A 34 12.69 23.17 32.72
N SER A 35 13.87 22.56 32.57
CA SER A 35 15.02 22.87 33.45
C SER A 35 15.75 24.13 33.02
N GLU A 36 15.67 24.50 31.75
CA GLU A 36 16.27 25.69 31.19
C GLU A 36 15.44 26.25 30.04
N VAL A 37 15.23 27.57 30.06
CA VAL A 37 14.59 28.33 28.99
C VAL A 37 15.46 29.55 28.70
N THR A 38 16.19 29.53 27.57
CA THR A 38 17.14 30.58 27.21
C THR A 38 16.88 31.14 25.82
N ALA A 39 17.29 32.39 25.60
CA ALA A 39 17.17 33.05 24.31
C ALA A 39 18.51 33.15 23.59
N THR A 40 18.54 32.76 22.32
CA THR A 40 19.70 32.95 21.44
C THR A 40 19.24 33.53 20.10
N GLY A 41 19.47 34.82 19.90
CA GLY A 41 18.95 35.53 18.73
C GLY A 41 17.43 35.51 18.70
N ILE A 42 16.82 34.95 17.64
CA ILE A 42 15.37 34.81 17.49
C ILE A 42 14.81 33.50 18.04
N TYR A 43 15.65 32.67 18.64
CA TYR A 43 15.28 31.33 19.12
C TYR A 43 15.11 31.34 20.65
N ALA A 44 14.07 30.66 21.14
CA ALA A 44 13.97 30.21 22.52
C ALA A 44 14.48 28.75 22.56
N ASN A 45 15.56 28.52 23.30
CA ASN A 45 16.10 27.20 23.52
C ASN A 45 15.45 26.64 24.79
N LEU A 46 14.90 25.44 24.69
CA LEU A 46 14.17 24.78 25.77
C LEU A 46 14.88 23.47 26.10
N ARG A 47 15.14 23.23 27.37
CA ARG A 47 15.61 21.94 27.88
C ARG A 47 14.54 21.38 28.82
N LEU A 48 14.01 20.22 28.50
CA LEU A 48 13.06 19.52 29.36
C LEU A 48 13.73 19.11 30.67
N SER A 49 12.99 19.15 31.78
CA SER A 49 13.53 18.67 33.06
C SER A 49 13.50 17.15 33.13
N ASP A 50 14.48 16.55 33.78
CA ASP A 50 14.60 15.10 33.97
C ASP A 50 13.37 14.55 34.70
N ALA A 51 12.93 15.25 35.74
CA ALA A 51 11.70 14.87 36.48
C ALA A 51 10.47 14.80 35.60
N TRP A 52 10.29 15.78 34.71
CA TRP A 52 9.16 15.79 33.76
C TRP A 52 9.29 14.67 32.73
N LEU A 53 10.48 14.43 32.18
CA LEU A 53 10.73 13.33 31.23
C LEU A 53 10.45 11.97 31.84
N ILE A 54 10.88 11.73 33.09
CA ILE A 54 10.63 10.48 33.82
C ILE A 54 9.13 10.29 34.05
N GLN A 55 8.43 11.32 34.48
CA GLN A 55 6.99 11.26 34.70
C GLN A 55 6.23 11.02 33.38
N ALA A 56 6.64 11.71 32.32
CA ALA A 56 6.03 11.56 31.01
C ALA A 56 6.28 10.16 30.42
N ALA A 57 7.49 9.61 30.55
CA ALA A 57 7.77 8.22 30.17
C ALA A 57 6.98 7.23 31.03
N GLY A 58 6.71 7.54 32.30
CA GLY A 58 5.81 6.77 33.15
C GLY A 58 4.38 6.70 32.59
N ARG A 59 3.86 7.78 32.04
CA ARG A 59 2.53 7.79 31.38
C ARG A 59 2.52 6.90 30.13
N VAL A 60 3.61 6.87 29.37
CA VAL A 60 3.75 5.93 28.23
C VAL A 60 3.76 4.48 28.72
N ALA A 61 4.49 4.21 29.82
CA ALA A 61 4.59 2.88 30.41
C ALA A 61 3.23 2.36 30.93
N ASP A 62 2.42 3.24 31.50
CA ASP A 62 1.11 2.91 32.09
C ASP A 62 -0.06 3.05 31.11
N PHE A 63 0.20 3.40 29.86
CA PHE A 63 -0.85 3.57 28.87
C PHE A 63 -1.52 2.20 28.57
N ASP A 64 -2.83 2.18 28.65
CA ASP A 64 -3.63 0.99 28.35
C ASP A 64 -4.12 1.05 26.89
N GLY A 65 -3.89 -0.02 26.13
CA GLY A 65 -4.20 -0.10 24.71
C GLY A 65 -3.02 0.29 23.80
N VAL A 66 -3.32 0.67 22.56
CA VAL A 66 -2.33 1.03 21.54
C VAL A 66 -1.83 2.45 21.80
N TYR A 67 -0.61 2.58 22.32
CA TYR A 67 -0.02 3.89 22.60
C TYR A 67 0.24 4.67 21.32
N GLY A 68 -0.19 5.92 21.32
CA GLY A 68 0.01 6.85 20.21
C GLY A 68 -1.23 7.10 19.37
N THR A 69 -2.35 6.40 19.64
CA THR A 69 -3.63 6.71 19.01
C THR A 69 -4.10 8.12 19.39
N GLN A 70 -4.64 8.84 18.43
CA GLN A 70 -5.12 10.22 18.57
C GLN A 70 -6.38 10.47 17.75
N ASN A 71 -7.04 11.61 17.96
CA ASN A 71 -8.25 12.01 17.25
C ASN A 71 -8.00 13.13 16.22
N ALA A 72 -6.79 13.20 15.68
CA ALA A 72 -6.39 14.29 14.77
C ALA A 72 -7.13 14.26 13.41
N LEU A 73 -7.74 13.15 13.04
CA LEU A 73 -8.49 12.94 11.79
C LEU A 73 -9.93 12.46 12.05
N SER A 74 -10.50 12.77 13.22
CA SER A 74 -11.81 12.27 13.65
C SER A 74 -13.01 12.80 12.83
N ASP A 75 -12.80 13.85 12.05
CA ASP A 75 -13.78 14.43 11.11
C ASP A 75 -13.67 13.85 9.69
N ARG A 76 -12.83 12.84 9.49
CA ARG A 76 -12.54 12.26 8.16
C ARG A 76 -12.97 10.81 8.05
N ALA A 77 -13.51 10.47 6.88
CA ALA A 77 -13.86 9.12 6.48
C ALA A 77 -13.04 8.72 5.24
N PHE A 78 -12.14 7.75 5.41
CA PHE A 78 -11.27 7.24 4.37
C PHE A 78 -11.80 5.96 3.76
N VAL A 79 -11.90 5.91 2.45
CA VAL A 79 -11.99 4.66 1.69
C VAL A 79 -10.61 4.37 1.12
N VAL A 80 -9.99 3.29 1.56
CA VAL A 80 -8.65 2.89 1.12
C VAL A 80 -8.77 1.66 0.23
N ASP A 81 -8.50 1.85 -1.05
CA ASP A 81 -8.53 0.81 -2.09
C ASP A 81 -7.11 0.25 -2.29
N TYR A 82 -6.92 -1.02 -2.00
CA TYR A 82 -5.61 -1.65 -2.10
C TYR A 82 -5.70 -3.15 -2.38
N SER A 83 -4.56 -3.77 -2.71
CA SER A 83 -4.42 -5.11 -3.24
C SER A 83 -4.96 -5.26 -4.66
N SER A 84 -6.24 -5.14 -4.87
CA SER A 84 -6.94 -5.00 -6.16
C SER A 84 -6.54 -6.07 -7.21
N PRO A 85 -6.63 -7.37 -6.87
CA PRO A 85 -6.20 -8.42 -7.76
C PRO A 85 -7.17 -8.63 -8.93
N ASN A 86 -6.62 -9.18 -10.03
CA ASN A 86 -7.44 -9.62 -11.15
C ASN A 86 -7.87 -11.07 -10.95
N VAL A 87 -9.16 -11.33 -11.11
CA VAL A 87 -9.71 -12.69 -11.17
C VAL A 87 -9.06 -13.49 -12.31
N ALA A 88 -8.95 -14.80 -12.14
CA ALA A 88 -8.34 -15.72 -13.10
C ALA A 88 -6.85 -15.43 -13.41
N LYS A 89 -6.14 -14.77 -12.50
CA LYS A 89 -4.69 -14.56 -12.61
C LYS A 89 -3.99 -14.90 -11.29
N ARG A 90 -2.75 -15.34 -11.40
CA ARG A 90 -1.91 -15.53 -10.20
C ARG A 90 -1.60 -14.20 -9.53
N LEU A 91 -1.69 -14.20 -8.21
CA LEU A 91 -1.09 -13.15 -7.42
C LEU A 91 0.43 -13.15 -7.65
N HIS A 92 1.01 -11.99 -7.79
CA HIS A 92 2.46 -11.81 -7.94
C HIS A 92 3.01 -10.88 -6.86
N ALA A 93 4.32 -10.84 -6.71
CA ALA A 93 4.99 -10.08 -5.67
C ALA A 93 4.51 -8.60 -5.56
N GLY A 94 4.11 -7.98 -6.67
CA GLY A 94 3.54 -6.62 -6.64
C GLY A 94 2.26 -6.48 -5.79
N HIS A 95 1.48 -7.55 -5.62
CA HIS A 95 0.29 -7.52 -4.75
C HIS A 95 0.67 -7.49 -3.26
N ILE A 96 1.80 -8.11 -2.84
CA ILE A 96 2.32 -7.97 -1.47
C ILE A 96 2.46 -6.48 -1.14
N ARG A 97 3.10 -5.74 -2.04
CA ARG A 97 3.44 -4.35 -1.82
C ARG A 97 2.21 -3.46 -1.69
N SER A 98 1.25 -3.59 -2.62
CA SER A 98 -0.02 -2.88 -2.54
C SER A 98 -0.76 -3.23 -1.23
N THR A 99 -0.83 -4.52 -0.90
CA THR A 99 -1.55 -5.02 0.28
C THR A 99 -0.94 -4.50 1.58
N ILE A 100 0.38 -4.59 1.75
CA ILE A 100 1.07 -4.10 2.95
C ILE A 100 0.94 -2.57 3.08
N ILE A 101 1.22 -1.82 2.02
CA ILE A 101 1.16 -0.36 2.06
C ILE A 101 -0.25 0.11 2.39
N GLY A 102 -1.26 -0.44 1.71
CA GLY A 102 -2.66 -0.05 1.90
C GLY A 102 -3.17 -0.39 3.30
N HIS A 103 -2.85 -1.56 3.80
CA HIS A 103 -3.26 -1.99 5.13
C HIS A 103 -2.64 -1.11 6.23
N ILE A 104 -1.33 -0.83 6.15
CA ILE A 104 -0.64 0.01 7.13
C ILE A 104 -1.12 1.48 7.05
N LEU A 105 -1.40 2.00 5.86
CA LEU A 105 -2.03 3.32 5.73
C LEU A 105 -3.40 3.36 6.39
N SER A 106 -4.22 2.32 6.19
CA SER A 106 -5.52 2.20 6.85
C SER A 106 -5.38 2.21 8.37
N ASN A 107 -4.42 1.47 8.91
CA ASN A 107 -4.16 1.44 10.35
C ASN A 107 -3.63 2.80 10.88
N LEU A 108 -2.83 3.52 10.10
CA LEU A 108 -2.36 4.87 10.45
C LEU A 108 -3.50 5.89 10.51
N TYR A 109 -4.44 5.84 9.55
CA TYR A 109 -5.61 6.71 9.57
C TYR A 109 -6.52 6.39 10.76
N ASP A 110 -6.76 5.09 11.02
CA ASP A 110 -7.55 4.61 12.15
C ASP A 110 -6.90 5.03 13.49
N ALA A 111 -5.60 4.78 13.67
CA ALA A 111 -4.84 5.23 14.85
C ALA A 111 -4.82 6.76 15.03
N SER A 112 -5.09 7.52 13.98
CA SER A 112 -5.25 8.97 14.01
C SER A 112 -6.70 9.43 14.22
N GLY A 113 -7.63 8.48 14.46
CA GLY A 113 -9.02 8.74 14.82
C GLY A 113 -9.99 8.85 13.64
N ALA A 114 -9.57 8.59 12.42
CA ALA A 114 -10.44 8.59 11.25
C ALA A 114 -11.38 7.38 11.22
N THR A 115 -12.53 7.51 10.57
CA THR A 115 -13.31 6.36 10.12
C THR A 115 -12.63 5.79 8.87
N VAL A 116 -12.36 4.48 8.85
CA VAL A 116 -11.62 3.84 7.75
C VAL A 116 -12.40 2.65 7.20
N TYR A 117 -12.54 2.60 5.88
CA TYR A 117 -13.10 1.48 5.13
C TYR A 117 -12.02 0.87 4.25
N ARG A 118 -11.63 -0.38 4.57
CA ARG A 118 -10.62 -1.16 3.85
C ARG A 118 -11.29 -1.89 2.71
N VAL A 119 -11.05 -1.45 1.46
CA VAL A 119 -11.69 -1.97 0.26
C VAL A 119 -10.68 -2.75 -0.58
N ASN A 120 -11.04 -3.99 -0.92
CA ASN A 120 -10.36 -4.76 -1.96
C ASN A 120 -11.18 -4.68 -3.25
N HIS A 121 -10.73 -3.86 -4.20
CA HIS A 121 -11.37 -3.71 -5.50
C HIS A 121 -10.90 -4.81 -6.45
N ILE A 122 -11.67 -5.85 -6.63
CA ILE A 122 -11.31 -6.95 -7.53
C ILE A 122 -11.74 -6.67 -8.97
N ASN A 123 -10.88 -7.02 -9.92
CA ASN A 123 -11.23 -6.98 -11.33
C ASN A 123 -11.91 -8.30 -11.72
N ASP A 124 -13.23 -8.35 -11.56
CA ASP A 124 -14.07 -9.53 -11.77
C ASP A 124 -14.86 -9.47 -13.09
N PHE A 125 -14.79 -8.36 -13.84
CA PHE A 125 -15.67 -8.15 -14.98
C PHE A 125 -14.93 -7.84 -16.29
N GLY A 126 -13.97 -6.92 -16.27
CA GLY A 126 -13.28 -6.49 -17.49
C GLY A 126 -12.54 -7.61 -18.21
N GLY A 127 -12.97 -7.98 -19.42
CA GLY A 127 -12.35 -9.03 -20.22
C GLY A 127 -12.65 -10.45 -19.75
N PHE A 128 -13.66 -10.66 -18.90
CA PHE A 128 -14.03 -11.98 -18.39
C PHE A 128 -14.54 -12.93 -19.47
N GLY A 129 -15.03 -12.42 -20.60
CA GLY A 129 -15.45 -13.22 -21.75
C GLY A 129 -14.41 -14.23 -22.22
N TYR A 130 -13.13 -13.87 -22.14
CA TYR A 130 -12.02 -14.81 -22.45
C TYR A 130 -11.93 -15.99 -21.45
N THR A 131 -12.23 -15.73 -20.19
CA THR A 131 -12.21 -16.76 -19.15
C THR A 131 -13.39 -17.71 -19.33
N LEU A 132 -14.59 -17.17 -19.57
CA LEU A 132 -15.80 -17.94 -19.86
C LEU A 132 -15.61 -18.82 -21.11
N GLN A 133 -15.13 -18.23 -22.21
CA GLN A 133 -14.86 -18.97 -23.44
C GLN A 133 -13.80 -20.06 -23.24
N GLY A 134 -12.70 -19.71 -22.59
CA GLY A 134 -11.61 -20.69 -22.33
C GLY A 134 -12.07 -21.83 -21.44
N TYR A 135 -12.83 -21.55 -20.39
CA TYR A 135 -13.37 -22.59 -19.51
C TYR A 135 -14.27 -23.56 -20.26
N ARG A 136 -15.22 -23.06 -21.06
CA ARG A 136 -16.11 -23.92 -21.88
C ARG A 136 -15.34 -24.72 -22.95
N GLN A 137 -14.34 -24.12 -23.56
CA GLN A 137 -13.57 -24.77 -24.64
C GLN A 137 -12.59 -25.82 -24.10
N PHE A 138 -11.92 -25.57 -22.98
CA PHE A 138 -10.79 -26.38 -22.53
C PHE A 138 -11.08 -27.22 -21.27
N ALA A 139 -12.26 -27.10 -20.62
CA ALA A 139 -12.55 -27.79 -19.36
C ALA A 139 -12.32 -29.32 -19.42
N GLY A 140 -12.66 -29.96 -20.55
CA GLY A 140 -12.45 -31.40 -20.77
C GLY A 140 -11.02 -31.82 -21.12
N GLN A 141 -10.10 -30.87 -21.31
CA GLN A 141 -8.72 -31.13 -21.73
C GLN A 141 -7.73 -30.97 -20.57
N PHE A 142 -8.16 -30.45 -19.41
CA PHE A 142 -7.28 -30.28 -18.26
C PHE A 142 -6.89 -31.62 -17.63
N PRO A 143 -5.67 -31.75 -17.11
CA PRO A 143 -5.23 -32.95 -16.40
C PRO A 143 -6.18 -33.31 -15.24
N ALA A 144 -6.41 -34.60 -15.03
CA ALA A 144 -7.16 -35.08 -13.89
C ALA A 144 -6.48 -34.67 -12.59
N GLY A 145 -7.25 -34.06 -11.66
CA GLY A 145 -6.73 -33.58 -10.38
C GLY A 145 -6.17 -32.14 -10.39
N MET A 146 -6.14 -31.47 -11.54
CA MET A 146 -5.84 -30.02 -11.57
C MET A 146 -6.92 -29.25 -10.82
N ASN A 147 -6.53 -28.43 -9.85
CA ASN A 147 -7.50 -27.60 -9.11
C ASN A 147 -8.08 -26.49 -9.99
N GLU A 148 -9.24 -25.96 -9.62
CA GLU A 148 -9.98 -25.00 -10.45
C GLU A 148 -9.20 -23.68 -10.66
N ASN A 149 -8.47 -23.21 -9.65
CA ASN A 149 -7.66 -21.99 -9.80
C ASN A 149 -6.52 -22.17 -10.81
N ASP A 150 -5.85 -23.32 -10.80
CA ASP A 150 -4.82 -23.63 -11.81
C ASP A 150 -5.40 -23.73 -13.23
N ARG A 151 -6.65 -24.24 -13.39
CA ARG A 151 -7.35 -24.24 -14.68
C ARG A 151 -7.59 -22.82 -15.21
N LEU A 152 -8.01 -21.91 -14.36
CA LEU A 152 -8.19 -20.49 -14.73
C LEU A 152 -6.88 -19.86 -15.18
N ILE A 153 -5.81 -20.15 -14.48
CA ILE A 153 -4.47 -19.67 -14.82
C ILE A 153 -4.00 -20.23 -16.15
N GLU A 154 -4.25 -21.53 -16.40
CA GLU A 154 -3.93 -22.18 -17.66
C GLU A 154 -4.70 -21.57 -18.84
N ILE A 155 -5.99 -21.27 -18.68
CA ILE A 155 -6.80 -20.54 -19.66
C ILE A 155 -6.15 -19.20 -20.01
N TYR A 156 -5.72 -18.45 -19.01
CA TYR A 156 -5.02 -17.19 -19.24
C TYR A 156 -3.71 -17.40 -20.02
N GLN A 157 -2.96 -18.45 -19.74
CA GLN A 157 -1.72 -18.77 -20.46
C GLN A 157 -1.98 -19.18 -21.91
N ILE A 158 -3.00 -20.01 -22.17
CA ILE A 158 -3.43 -20.41 -23.51
C ILE A 158 -3.78 -19.16 -24.35
N ARG A 159 -4.61 -18.29 -23.80
CA ARG A 159 -4.96 -17.02 -24.45
C ARG A 159 -3.73 -16.21 -24.80
N ARG A 160 -2.81 -16.02 -23.84
CA ARG A 160 -1.61 -15.18 -24.02
C ARG A 160 -0.63 -15.78 -25.02
N ALA A 161 -0.49 -17.12 -25.06
CA ALA A 161 0.31 -17.81 -26.05
C ALA A 161 -0.27 -17.58 -27.45
N LEU A 162 -1.58 -17.76 -27.60
CA LEU A 162 -2.28 -17.54 -28.86
C LEU A 162 -2.18 -16.08 -29.36
N GLU A 163 -2.35 -15.11 -28.49
CA GLU A 163 -2.20 -13.67 -28.83
C GLU A 163 -0.77 -13.34 -29.29
N ARG A 164 0.26 -13.88 -28.61
CA ARG A 164 1.65 -13.61 -28.97
C ARG A 164 2.04 -14.22 -30.30
N VAL A 165 1.65 -15.46 -30.51
CA VAL A 165 1.95 -16.17 -31.75
C VAL A 165 1.22 -15.51 -32.95
N ALA A 166 -0.06 -15.23 -32.80
CA ALA A 166 -0.84 -14.56 -33.85
C ALA A 166 -0.33 -13.14 -34.19
N GLY A 167 0.15 -12.39 -33.16
CA GLY A 167 0.65 -11.01 -33.31
C GLY A 167 2.14 -10.93 -33.68
N GLY A 168 2.92 -12.01 -33.49
CA GLY A 168 4.38 -12.01 -33.66
C GLY A 168 4.88 -12.01 -35.10
N GLY A 169 4.03 -12.32 -36.08
CA GLY A 169 4.37 -12.31 -37.51
C GLY A 169 5.42 -13.36 -37.93
N GLN A 170 5.70 -14.35 -37.07
CA GLN A 170 6.70 -15.41 -37.30
C GLN A 170 6.02 -16.77 -37.45
N ASP A 171 6.59 -17.64 -38.31
CA ASP A 171 6.18 -19.05 -38.42
C ASP A 171 6.54 -19.85 -37.15
N ALA A 172 5.96 -21.06 -37.04
CA ALA A 172 6.07 -21.92 -35.87
C ALA A 172 7.51 -22.17 -35.38
N ALA A 173 8.49 -22.17 -36.27
CA ALA A 173 9.94 -22.31 -35.94
C ALA A 173 10.51 -21.12 -35.14
N GLY A 174 9.83 -19.95 -35.17
CA GLY A 174 10.23 -18.75 -34.45
C GLY A 174 9.43 -18.50 -33.15
N TRP A 175 8.52 -19.40 -32.79
CA TRP A 175 7.71 -19.24 -31.57
C TRP A 175 8.53 -19.51 -30.31
N ASP A 176 8.15 -18.82 -29.24
CA ASP A 176 8.69 -19.16 -27.91
C ASP A 176 8.35 -20.63 -27.59
N PRO A 177 9.32 -21.44 -27.14
CA PRO A 177 9.09 -22.85 -26.84
C PRO A 177 7.99 -23.10 -25.81
N ALA A 178 7.81 -22.20 -24.85
CA ALA A 178 6.74 -22.32 -23.86
C ALA A 178 5.37 -22.08 -24.50
N ASP A 179 5.24 -21.05 -25.36
CA ASP A 179 4.01 -20.76 -26.10
C ASP A 179 3.66 -21.91 -27.05
N ALA A 180 4.65 -22.41 -27.80
CA ALA A 180 4.46 -23.54 -28.70
C ALA A 180 3.97 -24.81 -27.95
N SER A 181 4.55 -25.10 -26.77
CA SER A 181 4.13 -26.23 -25.93
C SER A 181 2.68 -26.11 -25.44
N VAL A 182 2.28 -24.92 -25.00
CA VAL A 182 0.90 -24.66 -24.56
C VAL A 182 -0.08 -24.84 -25.73
N LEU A 183 0.21 -24.24 -26.89
CA LEU A 183 -0.65 -24.35 -28.08
C LEU A 183 -0.72 -25.79 -28.60
N GLN A 184 0.40 -26.52 -28.64
CA GLN A 184 0.39 -27.94 -29.05
C GLN A 184 -0.51 -28.80 -28.15
N ARG A 185 -0.60 -28.49 -26.87
CA ARG A 185 -1.43 -29.23 -25.91
C ARG A 185 -2.92 -28.95 -26.07
N TYR A 186 -3.33 -27.68 -26.20
CA TYR A 186 -4.72 -27.26 -26.13
C TYR A 186 -5.35 -26.90 -27.49
N LEU A 187 -4.53 -26.54 -28.46
CA LEU A 187 -4.92 -26.11 -29.80
C LEU A 187 -4.00 -26.76 -30.85
N PRO A 188 -3.99 -28.11 -30.93
CA PRO A 188 -3.06 -28.84 -31.82
C PRO A 188 -3.23 -28.52 -33.30
N GLU A 189 -4.37 -27.91 -33.69
CA GLU A 189 -4.62 -27.40 -35.05
C GLU A 189 -3.82 -26.14 -35.38
N VAL A 190 -3.25 -25.44 -34.39
CA VAL A 190 -2.42 -24.25 -34.58
C VAL A 190 -0.99 -24.66 -34.88
N THR A 191 -0.65 -24.76 -36.17
CA THR A 191 0.62 -25.26 -36.66
C THR A 191 1.47 -24.22 -37.38
N ASP A 192 0.87 -23.09 -37.77
CA ASP A 192 1.49 -21.97 -38.48
C ASP A 192 0.86 -20.63 -38.11
N LEU A 193 1.42 -19.55 -38.63
CA LEU A 193 0.92 -18.19 -38.36
C LEU A 193 -0.54 -17.98 -38.82
N ALA A 194 -0.92 -18.54 -39.96
CA ALA A 194 -2.28 -18.37 -40.48
C ALA A 194 -3.33 -19.06 -39.61
N SER A 195 -3.05 -20.30 -39.18
CA SER A 195 -3.91 -21.04 -38.25
C SER A 195 -3.95 -20.37 -36.86
N ALA A 196 -2.82 -19.81 -36.37
CA ALA A 196 -2.78 -19.04 -35.14
C ALA A 196 -3.65 -17.78 -35.20
N GLN A 197 -3.57 -17.01 -36.30
CA GLN A 197 -4.39 -15.82 -36.51
C GLN A 197 -5.87 -16.17 -36.62
N ALA A 198 -6.23 -17.23 -37.33
CA ALA A 198 -7.60 -17.70 -37.45
C ALA A 198 -8.16 -18.19 -36.10
N ALA A 199 -7.37 -18.90 -35.31
CA ALA A 199 -7.76 -19.36 -33.97
C ALA A 199 -7.93 -18.18 -33.01
N ALA A 200 -7.00 -17.20 -33.01
CA ALA A 200 -7.09 -16.00 -32.20
C ALA A 200 -8.33 -15.17 -32.54
N ALA A 201 -8.63 -14.98 -33.83
CA ALA A 201 -9.81 -14.26 -34.26
C ALA A 201 -11.12 -14.94 -33.80
N ARG A 202 -11.22 -16.27 -33.96
CA ARG A 202 -12.37 -17.04 -33.45
C ARG A 202 -12.51 -16.94 -31.94
N PHE A 203 -11.41 -17.21 -31.21
CA PHE A 203 -11.45 -17.15 -29.75
C PHE A 203 -11.86 -15.78 -29.23
N THR A 204 -11.41 -14.69 -29.88
CA THR A 204 -11.82 -13.34 -29.56
C THR A 204 -13.30 -13.09 -29.84
N ALA A 205 -13.81 -13.49 -31.02
CA ALA A 205 -15.21 -13.31 -31.37
C ALA A 205 -16.16 -14.08 -30.43
N ASP A 206 -15.80 -15.34 -30.12
CA ASP A 206 -16.57 -16.16 -29.17
C ASP A 206 -16.53 -15.57 -27.76
N SER A 207 -15.37 -15.03 -27.35
CA SER A 207 -15.20 -14.35 -26.05
C SER A 207 -16.05 -13.08 -25.95
N ASP A 208 -16.08 -12.27 -27.01
CA ASP A 208 -16.92 -11.06 -27.09
C ASP A 208 -18.41 -11.40 -27.02
N GLN A 209 -18.85 -12.48 -27.70
CA GLN A 209 -20.21 -12.95 -27.62
C GLN A 209 -20.62 -13.39 -26.21
N ARG A 210 -19.76 -14.15 -25.53
CA ARG A 210 -20.01 -14.57 -24.14
C ARG A 210 -20.03 -13.41 -23.17
N PHE A 211 -19.14 -12.45 -23.37
CA PHE A 211 -19.14 -11.24 -22.54
C PHE A 211 -20.42 -10.42 -22.73
N ALA A 212 -20.88 -10.29 -23.96
CA ALA A 212 -22.16 -9.62 -24.24
C ALA A 212 -23.38 -10.37 -23.63
N ALA A 213 -23.35 -11.70 -23.61
CA ALA A 213 -24.37 -12.50 -22.93
C ALA A 213 -24.33 -12.31 -21.41
N LEU A 214 -23.13 -12.27 -20.81
CA LEU A 214 -22.95 -11.95 -19.40
C LEU A 214 -23.51 -10.56 -19.05
N GLU A 215 -23.16 -9.52 -19.84
CA GLU A 215 -23.68 -8.16 -19.66
C GLU A 215 -25.21 -8.09 -19.81
N ALA A 216 -25.78 -8.93 -20.66
CA ALA A 216 -27.24 -9.04 -20.84
C ALA A 216 -27.93 -9.84 -19.73
N GLY A 217 -27.20 -10.43 -18.80
CA GLY A 217 -27.75 -11.19 -17.68
C GLY A 217 -28.15 -12.63 -18.05
N ASP A 218 -27.54 -13.25 -19.06
CA ASP A 218 -27.76 -14.66 -19.37
C ASP A 218 -27.48 -15.55 -18.17
N GLU A 219 -28.44 -16.33 -17.73
CA GLU A 219 -28.38 -17.10 -16.46
C GLU A 219 -27.24 -18.11 -16.42
N GLU A 220 -26.88 -18.73 -17.56
CA GLU A 220 -25.77 -19.69 -17.59
C GLU A 220 -24.42 -19.01 -17.52
N GLU A 221 -24.25 -17.88 -18.23
CA GLU A 221 -22.99 -17.13 -18.20
C GLU A 221 -22.81 -16.44 -16.85
N VAL A 222 -23.87 -15.89 -16.26
CA VAL A 222 -23.82 -15.29 -14.90
C VAL A 222 -23.44 -16.33 -13.85
N ARG A 223 -24.06 -17.53 -13.90
CA ARG A 223 -23.72 -18.60 -12.95
C ARG A 223 -22.28 -19.05 -13.09
N LEU A 224 -21.83 -19.30 -14.31
CA LEU A 224 -20.44 -19.69 -14.56
C LEU A 224 -19.47 -18.59 -14.11
N TRP A 225 -19.77 -17.32 -14.39
CA TRP A 225 -18.99 -16.19 -13.93
C TRP A 225 -18.87 -16.17 -12.40
N GLN A 226 -19.99 -16.33 -11.67
CA GLN A 226 -20.00 -16.35 -10.19
C GLN A 226 -19.13 -17.49 -9.64
N ASP A 227 -19.26 -18.69 -10.21
CA ASP A 227 -18.47 -19.86 -9.80
C ASP A 227 -16.97 -19.62 -9.99
N LEU A 228 -16.57 -19.05 -11.13
CA LEU A 228 -15.15 -18.81 -11.44
C LEU A 228 -14.56 -17.64 -10.62
N VAL A 229 -15.38 -16.63 -10.31
CA VAL A 229 -14.98 -15.56 -9.39
C VAL A 229 -14.76 -16.13 -7.99
N ALA A 230 -15.66 -16.96 -7.49
CA ALA A 230 -15.54 -17.58 -6.16
C ALA A 230 -14.26 -18.41 -6.01
N VAL A 231 -13.85 -19.14 -7.06
CA VAL A 231 -12.57 -19.88 -7.09
C VAL A 231 -11.37 -18.95 -6.87
N SER A 232 -11.37 -17.80 -7.55
CA SER A 232 -10.27 -16.83 -7.43
C SER A 232 -10.24 -16.16 -6.06
N LEU A 233 -11.43 -15.82 -5.51
CA LEU A 233 -11.55 -15.24 -4.17
C LEU A 233 -10.98 -16.17 -3.10
N ALA A 234 -11.30 -17.47 -3.14
CA ALA A 234 -10.74 -18.44 -2.21
C ALA A 234 -9.20 -18.47 -2.24
N SER A 235 -8.60 -18.35 -3.43
CA SER A 235 -7.14 -18.29 -3.58
C SER A 235 -6.55 -16.95 -3.07
N PHE A 236 -7.31 -15.86 -3.13
CA PHE A 236 -6.89 -14.57 -2.56
C PHE A 236 -6.97 -14.60 -1.03
N ASP A 237 -7.99 -15.22 -0.48
CA ASP A 237 -8.15 -15.37 0.97
C ASP A 237 -6.98 -16.14 1.58
N GLU A 238 -6.51 -17.23 0.94
CA GLU A 238 -5.29 -17.96 1.37
C GLU A 238 -4.06 -17.02 1.48
N PHE A 239 -3.92 -16.09 0.55
CA PHE A 239 -2.83 -15.12 0.58
C PHE A 239 -3.01 -14.09 1.70
N TYR A 240 -4.21 -13.58 1.90
CA TYR A 240 -4.49 -12.60 2.96
C TYR A 240 -4.36 -13.21 4.34
N ASP A 241 -4.78 -14.47 4.52
CA ASP A 241 -4.64 -15.23 5.76
C ASP A 241 -3.17 -15.41 6.15
N GLN A 242 -2.28 -15.66 5.18
CA GLN A 242 -0.84 -15.75 5.46
C GLN A 242 -0.24 -14.43 5.96
N LEU A 243 -0.76 -13.30 5.50
CA LEU A 243 -0.39 -11.99 6.00
C LEU A 243 -1.15 -11.59 7.26
N GLY A 244 -2.25 -12.28 7.60
CA GLY A 244 -3.18 -11.93 8.66
C GLY A 244 -4.00 -10.67 8.33
N ILE A 245 -4.14 -10.31 7.04
CA ILE A 245 -4.82 -9.11 6.58
C ILE A 245 -6.26 -9.44 6.17
N SER A 246 -7.19 -8.59 6.56
CA SER A 246 -8.59 -8.65 6.15
C SER A 246 -9.07 -7.31 5.59
N PHE A 247 -10.17 -7.37 4.85
CA PHE A 247 -10.83 -6.20 4.28
C PHE A 247 -12.24 -6.07 4.88
N ASP A 248 -12.72 -4.83 5.02
CA ASP A 248 -14.10 -4.57 5.41
C ASP A 248 -15.05 -4.89 4.26
N PHE A 249 -14.58 -4.65 3.01
CA PHE A 249 -15.35 -4.89 1.80
C PHE A 249 -14.47 -5.45 0.69
N VAL A 250 -14.99 -6.49 0.01
CA VAL A 250 -14.45 -6.98 -1.26
C VAL A 250 -15.47 -6.63 -2.34
N LEU A 251 -15.12 -5.68 -3.21
CA LEU A 251 -16.04 -5.09 -4.18
C LEU A 251 -15.53 -5.32 -5.60
N GLY A 252 -16.34 -5.97 -6.44
CA GLY A 252 -16.00 -6.23 -7.83
C GLY A 252 -16.22 -5.01 -8.73
N GLU A 253 -15.45 -4.90 -9.82
CA GLU A 253 -15.71 -3.91 -10.88
C GLU A 253 -17.15 -3.97 -11.40
N SER A 254 -17.75 -5.16 -11.42
CA SER A 254 -19.13 -5.41 -11.86
C SER A 254 -20.16 -4.55 -11.08
N LEU A 255 -19.90 -4.29 -9.80
CA LEU A 255 -20.77 -3.46 -8.95
C LEU A 255 -20.89 -2.02 -9.45
N TYR A 256 -19.85 -1.49 -10.05
CA TYR A 256 -19.76 -0.07 -10.42
C TYR A 256 -20.24 0.24 -11.82
N LEU A 257 -20.58 -0.79 -12.62
CA LEU A 257 -20.94 -0.63 -14.03
C LEU A 257 -22.18 0.24 -14.20
N GLN A 258 -23.25 -0.05 -13.45
CA GLN A 258 -24.50 0.69 -13.55
C GLN A 258 -24.32 2.14 -13.15
N ALA A 259 -23.73 2.41 -11.99
CA ALA A 259 -23.48 3.77 -11.51
C ALA A 259 -22.61 4.56 -12.48
N GLY A 260 -21.53 3.96 -13.00
CA GLY A 260 -20.69 4.61 -13.99
C GLY A 260 -21.42 4.93 -15.29
N THR A 261 -22.34 4.07 -15.72
CA THR A 261 -23.18 4.32 -16.90
C THR A 261 -24.15 5.49 -16.63
N GLU A 262 -24.82 5.50 -15.49
CA GLU A 262 -25.74 6.58 -15.09
C GLU A 262 -25.02 7.94 -14.97
N VAL A 263 -23.80 7.97 -14.42
CA VAL A 263 -22.95 9.19 -14.40
C VAL A 263 -22.65 9.67 -15.82
N VAL A 264 -22.27 8.77 -16.73
CA VAL A 264 -21.96 9.14 -18.11
C VAL A 264 -23.19 9.65 -18.85
N GLU A 265 -24.36 9.02 -18.67
CA GLU A 265 -25.63 9.47 -19.26
C GLU A 265 -26.03 10.86 -18.76
N ARG A 266 -25.93 11.10 -17.45
CA ARG A 266 -26.15 12.42 -16.82
C ARG A 266 -25.18 13.45 -17.40
N ALA A 267 -23.91 13.11 -17.50
CA ALA A 267 -22.87 13.98 -18.03
C ALA A 267 -23.07 14.36 -19.51
N LEU A 268 -23.56 13.42 -20.33
CA LEU A 268 -23.95 13.69 -21.73
C LEU A 268 -25.14 14.65 -21.80
N ALA A 269 -26.15 14.47 -20.94
CA ALA A 269 -27.34 15.33 -20.90
C ALA A 269 -26.98 16.77 -20.45
N GLU A 270 -26.02 16.92 -19.55
CA GLU A 270 -25.51 18.20 -19.03
C GLU A 270 -24.43 18.83 -19.93
N GLY A 271 -23.86 18.10 -20.87
CA GLY A 271 -22.78 18.55 -21.74
C GLY A 271 -21.40 18.58 -21.10
N THR A 272 -21.21 17.95 -19.91
CA THR A 272 -19.91 17.78 -19.25
C THR A 272 -19.12 16.60 -19.83
N ALA A 273 -19.80 15.64 -20.46
CA ALA A 273 -19.24 14.66 -21.39
C ALA A 273 -19.80 14.87 -22.80
N VAL A 274 -19.02 14.49 -23.83
CA VAL A 274 -19.43 14.66 -25.24
C VAL A 274 -19.06 13.43 -26.05
N VAL A 275 -19.80 13.17 -27.15
CA VAL A 275 -19.35 12.23 -28.18
C VAL A 275 -18.22 12.91 -28.98
N TYR A 276 -17.07 12.24 -29.03
CA TYR A 276 -15.89 12.78 -29.72
C TYR A 276 -16.06 12.61 -31.24
N THR A 277 -16.56 13.67 -31.86
CA THR A 277 -16.87 13.68 -33.30
C THR A 277 -15.62 13.83 -34.16
N GLN A 278 -15.76 13.56 -35.47
CA GLN A 278 -14.70 13.81 -36.45
C GLN A 278 -14.29 15.30 -36.48
N GLU A 279 -15.25 16.22 -36.31
CA GLU A 279 -14.97 17.66 -36.25
C GLU A 279 -14.06 18.06 -35.08
N LEU A 280 -14.30 17.48 -33.88
CA LEU A 280 -13.44 17.67 -32.72
C LEU A 280 -12.05 17.08 -32.96
N ALA A 281 -11.98 15.89 -33.57
CA ALA A 281 -10.73 15.26 -33.94
C ALA A 281 -9.90 16.10 -34.93
N ASP A 282 -10.56 16.65 -35.94
CA ASP A 282 -9.91 17.53 -36.92
C ASP A 282 -9.38 18.83 -36.29
N GLY A 283 -10.13 19.38 -35.32
CA GLY A 283 -9.69 20.51 -34.51
C GLY A 283 -8.44 20.20 -33.67
N ASP A 284 -8.43 19.07 -32.96
CA ASP A 284 -7.27 18.63 -32.19
C ASP A 284 -6.06 18.36 -33.07
N LEU A 285 -6.23 17.71 -34.22
CA LEU A 285 -5.17 17.47 -35.20
C LEU A 285 -4.57 18.79 -35.75
N ALA A 286 -5.42 19.78 -36.03
CA ALA A 286 -4.97 21.09 -36.45
C ALA A 286 -4.12 21.77 -35.34
N GLY A 287 -4.54 21.70 -34.09
CA GLY A 287 -3.79 22.18 -32.93
C GLY A 287 -2.43 21.50 -32.74
N LEU A 288 -2.37 20.18 -32.91
CA LEU A 288 -1.12 19.41 -32.86
C LEU A 288 -0.17 19.77 -34.05
N ARG A 289 -0.74 19.98 -35.24
CA ARG A 289 0.04 20.38 -36.40
C ARG A 289 0.67 21.76 -36.20
N ALA A 290 -0.05 22.69 -35.59
CA ALA A 290 0.51 23.99 -35.23
C ALA A 290 1.70 23.90 -34.24
N GLN A 291 1.66 22.91 -33.33
CA GLN A 291 2.80 22.66 -32.41
C GLN A 291 4.02 22.08 -33.14
N VAL A 292 3.82 21.23 -34.15
CA VAL A 292 4.90 20.74 -35.01
C VAL A 292 5.51 21.90 -35.79
N ASP A 293 4.66 22.75 -36.38
CA ASP A 293 5.11 23.92 -37.16
C ASP A 293 5.86 24.95 -36.27
N ALA A 294 5.49 25.06 -35.01
CA ALA A 294 6.17 25.89 -34.01
C ALA A 294 7.44 25.23 -33.44
N GLY A 295 7.75 23.98 -33.81
CA GLY A 295 8.93 23.25 -33.32
C GLY A 295 8.83 22.78 -31.86
N THR A 296 7.64 22.78 -31.26
CA THR A 296 7.38 22.34 -29.88
C THR A 296 6.97 20.88 -29.79
N MET A 297 6.71 20.22 -30.92
CA MET A 297 6.38 18.81 -31.06
C MET A 297 7.14 18.19 -32.23
N SER A 298 7.65 16.97 -32.07
CA SER A 298 8.27 16.21 -33.15
C SER A 298 7.22 15.56 -34.08
N ALA A 299 7.62 15.24 -35.32
CA ALA A 299 6.76 14.52 -36.25
C ALA A 299 6.33 13.14 -35.73
N GLN A 300 7.20 12.44 -35.00
CA GLN A 300 6.91 11.13 -34.43
C GLN A 300 5.85 11.22 -33.29
N GLU A 301 5.96 12.25 -32.46
CA GLU A 301 4.95 12.52 -31.41
C GLU A 301 3.60 12.87 -32.03
N TYR A 302 3.58 13.68 -33.10
CA TYR A 302 2.38 14.00 -33.86
C TYR A 302 1.70 12.73 -34.42
N GLU A 303 2.44 11.85 -35.10
CA GLU A 303 1.88 10.62 -35.65
C GLU A 303 1.31 9.70 -34.56
N SER A 304 1.96 9.63 -33.40
CA SER A 304 1.48 8.83 -32.26
C SER A 304 0.17 9.41 -31.71
N ALA A 305 0.12 10.75 -31.52
CA ALA A 305 -1.07 11.45 -31.04
C ALA A 305 -2.22 11.38 -32.06
N ALA A 306 -1.93 11.52 -33.36
CA ALA A 306 -2.94 11.42 -34.42
C ALA A 306 -3.59 10.03 -34.48
N ARG A 307 -2.82 8.96 -34.28
CA ARG A 307 -3.37 7.60 -34.17
C ARG A 307 -4.29 7.43 -32.96
N ALA A 308 -3.92 8.02 -31.82
CA ALA A 308 -4.76 7.99 -30.63
C ALA A 308 -6.07 8.77 -30.84
N ILE A 309 -5.99 9.96 -31.47
CA ILE A 309 -7.15 10.78 -31.83
C ILE A 309 -8.10 9.99 -32.74
N ALA A 310 -7.58 9.39 -33.82
CA ALA A 310 -8.40 8.62 -34.75
C ALA A 310 -9.11 7.42 -34.10
N LYS A 311 -8.48 6.80 -33.10
CA LYS A 311 -9.07 5.68 -32.35
C LYS A 311 -10.24 6.10 -31.45
N ASP A 312 -10.21 7.35 -30.98
CA ASP A 312 -11.20 7.85 -30.02
C ASP A 312 -12.46 8.43 -30.73
N VAL A 313 -12.43 8.62 -32.06
CA VAL A 313 -13.60 9.11 -32.80
C VAL A 313 -14.80 8.19 -32.61
N GLY A 314 -15.92 8.77 -32.20
CA GLY A 314 -17.17 8.06 -31.85
C GLY A 314 -17.26 7.66 -30.37
N ALA A 315 -16.17 7.74 -29.61
CA ALA A 315 -16.17 7.46 -28.18
C ALA A 315 -16.84 8.59 -27.37
N THR A 316 -17.38 8.27 -26.19
CA THR A 316 -17.78 9.29 -25.22
C THR A 316 -16.57 9.69 -24.38
N VAL A 317 -16.33 10.97 -24.28
CA VAL A 317 -15.17 11.54 -23.58
C VAL A 317 -15.59 12.65 -22.63
N VAL A 318 -14.87 12.78 -21.51
CA VAL A 318 -14.89 13.95 -20.65
C VAL A 318 -13.73 14.87 -21.08
N PRO A 319 -14.01 16.09 -21.59
CA PRO A 319 -12.99 17.05 -21.92
C PRO A 319 -12.22 17.50 -20.66
N LEU A 320 -10.89 17.46 -20.71
CA LEU A 320 -10.01 17.93 -19.65
C LEU A 320 -9.28 19.22 -20.08
N ASP A 321 -8.55 19.81 -19.14
CA ASP A 321 -7.75 21.01 -19.43
C ASP A 321 -6.64 20.70 -20.45
N LYS A 322 -6.19 21.74 -21.17
CA LYS A 322 -5.09 21.69 -22.14
C LYS A 322 -5.34 20.78 -23.35
N GLY A 323 -6.59 20.58 -23.74
CA GLY A 323 -6.94 19.73 -24.89
C GLY A 323 -6.82 18.23 -24.62
N GLU A 324 -6.61 17.83 -23.35
CA GLU A 324 -6.69 16.41 -22.97
C GLU A 324 -8.15 15.96 -22.89
N ARG A 325 -8.35 14.66 -22.99
CA ARG A 325 -9.66 14.02 -22.81
C ARG A 325 -9.53 12.70 -22.07
N TYR A 326 -10.58 12.34 -21.36
CA TYR A 326 -10.69 11.05 -20.69
C TYR A 326 -11.80 10.25 -21.34
N VAL A 327 -11.45 9.18 -22.05
CA VAL A 327 -12.41 8.28 -22.69
C VAL A 327 -13.15 7.51 -21.60
N VAL A 328 -14.48 7.55 -21.61
CA VAL A 328 -15.33 6.90 -20.61
C VAL A 328 -16.22 5.80 -21.21
N VAL A 329 -16.54 5.87 -22.51
CA VAL A 329 -17.22 4.81 -23.25
C VAL A 329 -16.58 4.71 -24.63
N ARG A 330 -16.39 3.49 -25.13
CA ARG A 330 -15.81 3.24 -26.46
C ARG A 330 -16.74 3.68 -27.59
N ALA A 331 -16.17 3.85 -28.77
CA ALA A 331 -16.94 4.17 -30.00
C ALA A 331 -18.00 3.12 -30.35
N ASP A 332 -17.81 1.87 -29.94
CA ASP A 332 -18.77 0.78 -30.13
C ASP A 332 -19.87 0.71 -29.03
N GLY A 333 -19.91 1.70 -28.13
CA GLY A 333 -20.87 1.80 -27.03
C GLY A 333 -20.53 0.94 -25.79
N ARG A 334 -19.46 0.14 -25.82
CA ARG A 334 -19.07 -0.70 -24.69
C ARG A 334 -18.42 0.11 -23.57
N SER A 335 -18.75 -0.24 -22.33
CA SER A 335 -18.08 0.28 -21.15
C SER A 335 -16.61 -0.15 -21.09
N ILE A 336 -15.80 0.66 -20.43
CA ILE A 336 -14.38 0.37 -20.17
C ILE A 336 -14.10 0.51 -18.66
N TYR A 337 -12.87 0.19 -18.23
CA TYR A 337 -12.48 0.37 -16.83
C TYR A 337 -12.74 1.81 -16.34
N ALA A 338 -12.55 2.83 -17.21
CA ALA A 338 -12.80 4.23 -16.84
C ALA A 338 -14.27 4.51 -16.47
N THR A 339 -15.24 3.85 -17.14
CA THR A 339 -16.67 3.94 -16.79
C THR A 339 -16.90 3.44 -15.37
N ARG A 340 -16.32 2.28 -15.04
CA ARG A 340 -16.47 1.64 -13.73
C ARG A 340 -15.73 2.39 -12.63
N ASP A 341 -14.55 2.95 -12.92
CA ASP A 341 -13.82 3.78 -11.96
C ASP A 341 -14.57 5.06 -11.59
N ILE A 342 -15.26 5.69 -12.55
CA ILE A 342 -16.16 6.83 -12.29
C ILE A 342 -17.31 6.40 -11.37
N GLY A 343 -17.95 5.27 -11.66
CA GLY A 343 -19.00 4.70 -10.80
C GLY A 343 -18.47 4.33 -9.42
N ALA A 344 -17.22 3.89 -9.32
CA ALA A 344 -16.59 3.62 -8.03
C ALA A 344 -16.36 4.89 -7.19
N VAL A 345 -16.00 6.01 -7.82
CA VAL A 345 -15.92 7.30 -7.12
C VAL A 345 -17.27 7.69 -6.54
N GLU A 346 -18.36 7.65 -7.34
CA GLU A 346 -19.70 7.99 -6.90
C GLU A 346 -20.18 7.07 -5.76
N ILE A 347 -20.19 5.75 -5.98
CA ILE A 347 -20.68 4.79 -4.98
C ILE A 347 -19.89 4.88 -3.67
N ARG A 348 -18.57 4.98 -3.75
CA ARG A 348 -17.73 5.05 -2.53
C ARG A 348 -17.97 6.34 -1.75
N THR A 349 -18.18 7.44 -2.44
CA THR A 349 -18.51 8.71 -1.80
C THR A 349 -19.86 8.64 -1.10
N ASP A 350 -20.89 8.15 -1.78
CA ASP A 350 -22.25 8.14 -1.28
C ASP A 350 -22.47 7.06 -0.20
N LEU A 351 -22.02 5.84 -0.47
CA LEU A 351 -22.22 4.69 0.43
C LEU A 351 -21.49 4.83 1.75
N PHE A 352 -20.26 5.32 1.71
CA PHE A 352 -19.41 5.42 2.89
C PHE A 352 -19.33 6.82 3.48
N GLY A 353 -19.97 7.82 2.87
CA GLY A 353 -19.80 9.23 3.27
C GLY A 353 -18.33 9.65 3.21
N ALA A 354 -17.60 9.17 2.22
CA ALA A 354 -16.15 9.32 2.16
C ALA A 354 -15.73 10.78 1.98
N THR A 355 -14.88 11.26 2.87
CA THR A 355 -14.18 12.54 2.71
C THR A 355 -12.86 12.38 1.96
N ASP A 356 -12.35 11.15 1.88
CA ASP A 356 -11.07 10.80 1.29
C ASP A 356 -11.14 9.45 0.57
N LEU A 357 -10.77 9.46 -0.70
CA LEU A 357 -10.60 8.25 -1.53
C LEU A 357 -9.12 8.03 -1.79
N VAL A 358 -8.56 6.98 -1.23
CA VAL A 358 -7.14 6.64 -1.33
C VAL A 358 -6.97 5.38 -2.16
N TYR A 359 -6.23 5.48 -3.27
CA TYR A 359 -5.94 4.36 -4.17
C TYR A 359 -4.47 3.97 -4.04
N VAL A 360 -4.20 2.75 -3.57
CA VAL A 360 -2.83 2.23 -3.37
C VAL A 360 -2.49 1.29 -4.52
N VAL A 361 -2.01 1.85 -5.61
CA VAL A 361 -1.81 1.16 -6.89
C VAL A 361 -0.43 1.47 -7.47
N GLY A 362 0.10 0.58 -8.31
CA GLY A 362 1.42 0.72 -8.91
C GLY A 362 1.57 1.99 -9.77
N GLN A 363 2.79 2.48 -9.86
CA GLN A 363 3.13 3.74 -10.54
C GLN A 363 2.76 3.79 -12.04
N GLU A 364 2.55 2.64 -12.69
CA GLU A 364 2.09 2.56 -14.07
C GLU A 364 0.71 3.14 -14.29
N GLN A 365 -0.14 3.17 -13.24
CA GLN A 365 -1.50 3.71 -13.28
C GLN A 365 -1.56 5.23 -13.01
N ARG A 366 -0.42 5.89 -12.80
CA ARG A 366 -0.37 7.30 -12.40
C ARG A 366 -1.13 8.22 -13.35
N VAL A 367 -0.93 8.05 -14.66
CA VAL A 367 -1.61 8.88 -15.68
C VAL A 367 -3.11 8.63 -15.69
N HIS A 368 -3.51 7.38 -15.46
CA HIS A 368 -4.91 7.01 -15.38
C HIS A 368 -5.60 7.69 -14.19
N PHE A 369 -5.05 7.58 -12.98
CA PHE A 369 -5.63 8.21 -11.78
C PHE A 369 -5.63 9.74 -11.85
N ASP A 370 -4.59 10.36 -12.41
CA ASP A 370 -4.59 11.82 -12.66
C ASP A 370 -5.79 12.24 -13.52
N ARG A 371 -6.02 11.51 -14.62
CA ARG A 371 -7.16 11.79 -15.51
C ARG A 371 -8.50 11.47 -14.87
N LEU A 372 -8.61 10.36 -14.14
CA LEU A 372 -9.82 9.98 -13.40
C LEU A 372 -10.24 11.08 -12.42
N PHE A 373 -9.31 11.58 -11.60
CA PHE A 373 -9.62 12.60 -10.59
C PHE A 373 -10.02 13.93 -11.21
N ARG A 374 -9.37 14.33 -12.29
CA ARG A 374 -9.75 15.54 -13.05
C ARG A 374 -11.12 15.36 -13.73
N ALA A 375 -11.39 14.18 -14.28
CA ALA A 375 -12.69 13.86 -14.87
C ALA A 375 -13.79 13.85 -13.79
N ALA A 376 -13.55 13.23 -12.63
CA ALA A 376 -14.49 13.22 -11.52
C ALA A 376 -14.86 14.65 -11.07
N GLY A 377 -13.89 15.57 -11.01
CA GLY A 377 -14.16 16.98 -10.75
C GLY A 377 -15.03 17.66 -11.83
N ARG A 378 -14.79 17.32 -13.12
CA ARG A 378 -15.60 17.83 -14.24
C ARG A 378 -17.04 17.28 -14.24
N LEU A 379 -17.21 16.07 -13.73
CA LEU A 379 -18.49 15.36 -13.65
C LEU A 379 -19.31 15.71 -12.39
N GLY A 380 -18.81 16.63 -11.53
CA GLY A 380 -19.49 16.99 -10.29
C GLY A 380 -19.41 15.93 -9.19
N LEU A 381 -18.53 14.92 -9.33
CA LEU A 381 -18.32 13.90 -8.30
C LEU A 381 -17.33 14.37 -7.19
N ILE A 382 -16.65 15.47 -7.43
CA ILE A 382 -15.79 16.16 -6.47
C ILE A 382 -16.25 17.61 -6.42
N GLU A 383 -16.90 17.99 -5.32
CA GLU A 383 -17.40 19.36 -5.09
C GLU A 383 -16.68 19.98 -3.89
N ASP A 384 -16.29 21.26 -4.00
CA ASP A 384 -15.54 21.98 -2.96
C ASP A 384 -14.26 21.25 -2.47
N GLY A 385 -13.67 20.40 -3.36
CA GLY A 385 -12.49 19.60 -3.07
C GLY A 385 -12.76 18.34 -2.24
N LEU A 386 -14.03 17.91 -2.12
CA LEU A 386 -14.42 16.67 -1.46
C LEU A 386 -15.21 15.74 -2.40
N PRO A 387 -14.99 14.41 -2.35
CA PRO A 387 -13.92 13.76 -1.58
C PRO A 387 -12.53 14.14 -2.08
N ARG A 388 -11.57 14.24 -1.16
CA ARG A 388 -10.16 14.33 -1.54
C ARG A 388 -9.74 13.02 -2.18
N THR A 389 -9.10 13.08 -3.33
CA THR A 389 -8.63 11.89 -4.05
C THR A 389 -7.10 11.81 -3.98
N LEU A 390 -6.58 10.64 -3.67
CA LEU A 390 -5.14 10.43 -3.52
C LEU A 390 -4.72 9.11 -4.17
N HIS A 391 -3.77 9.16 -5.09
CA HIS A 391 -3.08 7.99 -5.59
C HIS A 391 -1.74 7.82 -4.86
N VAL A 392 -1.69 6.89 -3.92
CA VAL A 392 -0.45 6.45 -3.28
C VAL A 392 0.20 5.41 -4.18
N TYR A 393 1.10 5.87 -5.06
CA TYR A 393 1.76 4.97 -6.00
C TYR A 393 3.12 4.51 -5.49
N PHE A 394 3.47 3.29 -5.88
CA PHE A 394 4.70 2.63 -5.48
C PHE A 394 5.46 2.05 -6.69
N GLY A 395 6.78 1.89 -6.54
CA GLY A 395 7.66 1.29 -7.53
C GLY A 395 7.50 -0.23 -7.60
N PHE A 396 8.13 -0.85 -8.59
CA PHE A 396 8.01 -2.29 -8.83
C PHE A 396 8.96 -3.13 -7.98
N TYR A 397 8.62 -4.42 -7.83
CA TYR A 397 9.62 -5.43 -7.61
C TYR A 397 10.36 -5.71 -8.92
N VAL A 398 11.69 -5.69 -8.86
CA VAL A 398 12.56 -5.91 -10.01
C VAL A 398 13.55 -7.05 -9.71
N ASP A 399 13.90 -7.80 -10.73
CA ASP A 399 14.94 -8.82 -10.60
C ASP A 399 16.31 -8.14 -10.41
N ALA A 400 17.00 -8.50 -9.35
CA ALA A 400 18.27 -7.89 -8.95
C ALA A 400 19.39 -8.05 -10.01
N THR A 401 19.29 -9.08 -10.87
CA THR A 401 20.30 -9.36 -11.90
C THR A 401 20.03 -8.60 -13.18
N SER A 402 18.77 -8.56 -13.62
CA SER A 402 18.39 -7.97 -14.92
C SER A 402 17.82 -6.56 -14.83
N GLY A 403 17.43 -6.09 -13.63
CA GLY A 403 16.74 -4.84 -13.40
C GLY A 403 15.31 -4.80 -13.99
N LYS A 404 14.82 -5.90 -14.55
CA LYS A 404 13.50 -5.97 -15.15
C LYS A 404 12.41 -6.15 -14.10
N LYS A 405 11.23 -5.56 -14.35
CA LYS A 405 10.03 -5.80 -13.52
C LYS A 405 9.76 -7.29 -13.45
N LEU A 406 9.60 -7.81 -12.23
CA LEU A 406 9.15 -9.19 -12.03
C LEU A 406 7.72 -9.32 -12.57
N SER A 407 7.52 -10.32 -13.41
CA SER A 407 6.23 -10.60 -14.04
C SER A 407 5.64 -11.89 -13.48
N SER A 408 4.33 -12.10 -13.64
CA SER A 408 3.65 -13.35 -13.25
C SER A 408 4.20 -14.62 -13.89
N ARG A 409 5.17 -14.51 -14.81
CA ARG A 409 5.84 -15.63 -15.50
C ARG A 409 7.06 -16.15 -14.76
N ASP A 410 7.66 -15.30 -13.91
CA ASP A 410 8.86 -15.71 -13.18
C ASP A 410 8.41 -16.64 -12.04
N SER A 411 9.02 -17.81 -11.93
CA SER A 411 8.67 -18.81 -10.89
C SER A 411 8.77 -18.26 -9.48
N VAL A 412 9.55 -17.23 -9.29
CA VAL A 412 9.79 -16.49 -8.04
C VAL A 412 8.81 -15.30 -7.84
N SER A 413 8.07 -14.93 -8.86
CA SER A 413 7.01 -13.93 -8.73
C SER A 413 5.79 -14.46 -7.97
N ASN A 414 5.76 -15.77 -7.66
CA ASN A 414 4.73 -16.33 -6.81
C ASN A 414 4.87 -15.78 -5.38
N VAL A 415 3.93 -14.94 -5.03
CA VAL A 415 3.77 -14.33 -3.71
C VAL A 415 3.90 -15.35 -2.58
N MET A 416 3.24 -16.50 -2.73
CA MET A 416 3.23 -17.57 -1.72
C MET A 416 4.62 -18.18 -1.52
N GLY A 417 5.39 -18.30 -2.60
CA GLY A 417 6.76 -18.81 -2.54
C GLY A 417 7.72 -17.88 -1.80
N LEU A 418 7.58 -16.56 -1.97
CA LEU A 418 8.40 -15.59 -1.24
C LEU A 418 8.09 -15.58 0.27
N LEU A 419 6.79 -15.61 0.62
CA LEU A 419 6.35 -15.66 2.02
C LEU A 419 6.79 -16.97 2.70
N ALA A 420 6.60 -18.11 2.03
CA ALA A 420 7.03 -19.41 2.54
C ALA A 420 8.55 -19.45 2.77
N ALA A 421 9.33 -18.98 1.79
CA ALA A 421 10.78 -18.94 1.91
C ALA A 421 11.26 -18.02 3.06
N ALA A 422 10.59 -16.87 3.27
CA ALA A 422 10.90 -15.99 4.40
C ALA A 422 10.56 -16.67 5.74
N PHE A 423 9.43 -17.32 5.82
CA PHE A 423 9.02 -18.07 7.01
C PHE A 423 10.00 -19.21 7.33
N ASP A 424 10.37 -20.03 6.35
CA ASP A 424 11.32 -21.14 6.52
C ASP A 424 12.71 -20.66 6.93
N TYR A 425 13.17 -19.52 6.36
CA TYR A 425 14.45 -18.89 6.73
C TYR A 425 14.49 -18.54 8.20
N PHE A 426 13.49 -17.83 8.71
CA PHE A 426 13.46 -17.42 10.11
C PHE A 426 13.19 -18.61 11.04
N ARG A 427 12.35 -19.55 10.66
CA ARG A 427 12.11 -20.77 11.43
C ARG A 427 13.39 -21.57 11.63
N ALA A 428 14.18 -21.78 10.58
CA ALA A 428 15.47 -22.46 10.67
C ALA A 428 16.46 -21.69 11.57
N SER A 429 16.45 -20.35 11.53
CA SER A 429 17.36 -19.54 12.34
C SER A 429 16.97 -19.50 13.83
N LEU A 430 15.71 -19.79 14.17
CA LEU A 430 15.18 -19.74 15.54
C LEU A 430 15.16 -21.10 16.25
N SER A 431 15.19 -22.20 15.51
CA SER A 431 15.04 -23.57 16.06
C SER A 431 16.06 -23.90 17.16
N ASP A 432 17.29 -23.33 17.06
CA ASP A 432 18.35 -23.53 18.04
C ASP A 432 18.38 -22.48 19.17
N ARG A 433 17.56 -21.44 19.09
CA ARG A 433 17.59 -20.28 19.99
C ARG A 433 16.42 -20.22 20.95
N ILE A 434 15.24 -20.67 20.51
CA ILE A 434 14.02 -20.67 21.31
C ILE A 434 13.88 -22.05 21.96
N SER A 435 13.83 -22.07 23.31
CA SER A 435 13.58 -23.30 24.08
C SER A 435 12.11 -23.69 24.14
N GLY A 436 11.23 -22.95 23.45
CA GLY A 436 9.80 -23.13 23.38
C GLY A 436 9.36 -24.23 22.42
N GLY A 437 8.06 -24.50 22.39
CA GLY A 437 7.46 -25.46 21.47
C GLY A 437 7.43 -24.95 20.01
N GLU A 438 7.06 -25.86 19.11
CA GLU A 438 6.98 -25.60 17.67
C GLU A 438 6.09 -24.38 17.34
N ASP A 439 4.99 -24.18 18.07
CA ASP A 439 4.06 -23.06 17.88
C ASP A 439 4.71 -21.70 18.21
N GLU A 440 5.55 -21.64 19.24
CA GLU A 440 6.28 -20.42 19.59
C GLU A 440 7.33 -20.06 18.54
N ILE A 441 8.04 -21.06 18.03
CA ILE A 441 9.01 -20.88 16.94
C ILE A 441 8.29 -20.40 15.68
N ALA A 442 7.15 -20.99 15.35
CA ALA A 442 6.36 -20.62 14.19
C ALA A 442 5.83 -19.18 14.28
N ALA A 443 5.31 -18.78 15.45
CA ALA A 443 4.83 -17.42 15.69
C ALA A 443 5.97 -16.38 15.58
N ALA A 444 7.13 -16.68 16.17
CA ALA A 444 8.30 -15.80 16.08
C ALA A 444 8.84 -15.70 14.64
N ALA A 445 8.89 -16.82 13.92
CA ALA A 445 9.31 -16.85 12.51
C ALA A 445 8.37 -16.03 11.62
N ARG A 446 7.05 -16.14 11.84
CA ARG A 446 6.05 -15.34 11.12
C ARG A 446 6.26 -13.85 11.38
N SER A 447 6.40 -13.44 12.64
CA SER A 447 6.64 -12.06 13.03
C SER A 447 7.89 -11.48 12.34
N LEU A 448 9.01 -12.21 12.37
CA LEU A 448 10.27 -11.78 11.75
C LEU A 448 10.16 -11.72 10.23
N ALA A 449 9.48 -12.67 9.58
CA ALA A 449 9.26 -12.69 8.15
C ALA A 449 8.43 -11.49 7.69
N VAL A 450 7.25 -11.28 8.30
CA VAL A 450 6.37 -10.13 7.99
C VAL A 450 7.08 -8.83 8.31
N GLY A 451 7.72 -8.71 9.48
CA GLY A 451 8.46 -7.50 9.86
C GLY A 451 9.60 -7.16 8.90
N SER A 452 10.34 -8.15 8.42
CA SER A 452 11.42 -7.93 7.45
C SER A 452 10.89 -7.46 6.09
N LEU A 453 9.78 -8.03 5.61
CA LEU A 453 9.10 -7.60 4.38
C LEU A 453 8.56 -6.17 4.51
N VAL A 454 7.82 -5.88 5.58
CA VAL A 454 7.24 -4.56 5.86
C VAL A 454 8.32 -3.48 5.93
N PHE A 455 9.38 -3.70 6.71
CA PHE A 455 10.45 -2.70 6.85
C PHE A 455 11.26 -2.52 5.58
N ASN A 456 11.49 -3.59 4.81
CA ASN A 456 12.17 -3.47 3.53
C ASN A 456 11.36 -2.61 2.55
N ASP A 457 10.06 -2.76 2.51
CA ASP A 457 9.17 -2.00 1.63
C ASP A 457 8.98 -0.55 2.08
N LEU A 458 8.85 -0.32 3.41
CA LEU A 458 8.43 0.99 3.94
C LEU A 458 9.58 1.88 4.42
N LYS A 459 10.78 1.35 4.68
CA LYS A 459 11.92 2.15 5.13
C LYS A 459 12.39 3.18 4.10
N LYS A 460 12.23 2.86 2.82
CA LYS A 460 12.62 3.70 1.67
C LYS A 460 11.42 4.52 1.16
N ASP A 461 11.66 5.37 0.19
CA ASP A 461 10.60 6.02 -0.57
C ASP A 461 9.76 4.93 -1.28
N LEU A 462 8.45 4.99 -1.14
CA LEU A 462 7.52 4.03 -1.75
C LEU A 462 7.71 3.91 -3.28
N ARG A 463 8.14 4.98 -3.93
CA ARG A 463 8.38 5.02 -5.39
C ARG A 463 9.63 4.26 -5.82
N SER A 464 10.52 3.93 -4.90
CA SER A 464 11.72 3.17 -5.21
C SER A 464 11.38 1.73 -5.55
N ALA A 465 12.11 1.16 -6.51
CA ALA A 465 12.03 -0.26 -6.80
C ALA A 465 12.57 -1.10 -5.63
N VAL A 466 12.04 -2.28 -5.48
CA VAL A 466 12.52 -3.30 -4.53
C VAL A 466 13.15 -4.44 -5.33
N GLU A 467 14.42 -4.70 -5.07
CA GLU A 467 15.17 -5.76 -5.75
C GLU A 467 14.92 -7.11 -5.08
N ILE A 468 14.68 -8.14 -5.90
CA ILE A 468 14.55 -9.54 -5.51
C ILE A 468 15.52 -10.35 -6.38
N ASP A 469 16.44 -11.07 -5.75
CA ASP A 469 17.25 -12.06 -6.45
C ASP A 469 16.40 -13.33 -6.66
N SER A 470 15.88 -13.47 -7.88
CA SER A 470 15.00 -14.57 -8.23
C SER A 470 15.70 -15.94 -8.24
N ARG A 471 17.03 -15.97 -8.23
CA ARG A 471 17.83 -17.21 -8.21
C ARG A 471 18.26 -17.61 -6.82
N ASP A 472 18.27 -16.65 -5.88
CA ASP A 472 18.68 -16.85 -4.48
C ASP A 472 17.75 -16.11 -3.53
N LEU A 473 16.63 -16.74 -3.19
CA LEU A 473 15.67 -16.19 -2.22
C LEU A 473 16.23 -16.09 -0.81
N GLN A 474 17.14 -16.96 -0.42
CA GLN A 474 17.79 -16.93 0.89
C GLN A 474 18.58 -15.63 1.05
N ARG A 475 19.32 -15.25 0.01
CA ARG A 475 20.03 -13.98 -0.04
C ARG A 475 19.05 -12.79 0.04
N THR A 476 17.99 -12.81 -0.76
CA THR A 476 16.95 -11.75 -0.75
C THR A 476 16.37 -11.57 0.66
N ILE A 477 16.01 -12.66 1.34
CA ILE A 477 15.43 -12.61 2.69
C ILE A 477 16.46 -12.11 3.70
N SER A 478 17.72 -12.53 3.60
CA SER A 478 18.80 -11.98 4.44
C SER A 478 19.00 -10.47 4.24
N GLU A 479 18.83 -9.97 3.02
CA GLU A 479 18.85 -8.51 2.75
C GLU A 479 17.62 -7.81 3.35
N PHE A 480 16.45 -8.42 3.30
CA PHE A 480 15.24 -7.91 3.95
C PHE A 480 15.36 -7.87 5.48
N GLU A 481 15.96 -8.89 6.10
CA GLU A 481 16.27 -8.89 7.53
C GLU A 481 17.11 -7.67 7.94
N ARG A 482 18.11 -7.31 7.13
CA ARG A 482 18.97 -6.13 7.35
C ARG A 482 18.23 -4.79 7.19
N SER A 483 16.99 -4.80 6.69
CA SER A 483 16.16 -3.58 6.59
C SER A 483 15.85 -2.96 7.96
N GLY A 484 15.88 -3.78 9.02
CA GLY A 484 15.74 -3.37 10.40
C GLY A 484 14.47 -3.82 11.09
N GLY A 485 13.55 -4.52 10.39
CA GLY A 485 12.33 -5.04 10.99
C GLY A 485 12.61 -5.99 12.14
N ALA A 486 13.43 -7.01 11.88
CA ALA A 486 13.89 -7.93 12.92
C ALA A 486 14.56 -7.19 14.11
N TYR A 487 15.35 -6.16 13.84
CA TYR A 487 16.04 -5.37 14.86
C TYR A 487 15.09 -4.64 15.81
N VAL A 488 14.00 -4.07 15.29
CA VAL A 488 12.94 -3.41 16.08
C VAL A 488 12.17 -4.44 16.91
N ILE A 489 11.82 -5.57 16.30
CA ILE A 489 11.14 -6.67 17.00
C ILE A 489 12.01 -7.21 18.14
N TYR A 490 13.30 -7.44 17.90
CA TYR A 490 14.26 -7.81 18.95
C TYR A 490 14.33 -6.80 20.09
N ALA A 491 14.28 -5.49 19.81
CA ALA A 491 14.27 -4.47 20.86
C ALA A 491 13.01 -4.56 21.73
N ALA A 492 11.82 -4.74 21.11
CA ALA A 492 10.56 -4.89 21.83
C ALA A 492 10.53 -6.18 22.67
N VAL A 493 10.95 -7.33 22.11
CA VAL A 493 11.02 -8.61 22.83
C VAL A 493 12.02 -8.54 23.98
N ARG A 494 13.18 -7.91 23.78
CA ARG A 494 14.18 -7.69 24.83
C ARG A 494 13.60 -6.87 25.99
N ALA A 495 12.94 -5.77 25.69
CA ALA A 495 12.30 -4.95 26.72
C ALA A 495 11.27 -5.77 27.52
N ARG A 496 10.36 -6.49 26.85
CA ARG A 496 9.39 -7.40 27.50
C ARG A 496 10.08 -8.49 28.32
N SER A 497 11.19 -9.06 27.84
CA SER A 497 11.92 -10.11 28.54
C SER A 497 12.55 -9.62 29.86
N ILE A 498 13.04 -8.37 29.90
CA ILE A 498 13.55 -7.76 31.12
C ILE A 498 12.42 -7.59 32.15
N LEU A 499 11.26 -7.09 31.73
CA LEU A 499 10.10 -6.89 32.58
C LEU A 499 9.62 -8.24 33.16
N ARG A 500 9.52 -9.29 32.34
CA ARG A 500 9.20 -10.65 32.80
C ARG A 500 10.20 -11.15 33.83
N ARG A 501 11.52 -10.96 33.59
CA ARG A 501 12.55 -11.39 34.53
C ARG A 501 12.41 -10.73 35.89
N VAL A 502 12.02 -9.44 35.96
CA VAL A 502 11.71 -8.75 37.22
C VAL A 502 10.53 -9.41 37.93
N SER A 503 9.45 -9.70 37.19
CA SER A 503 8.26 -10.35 37.70
C SER A 503 8.54 -11.78 38.17
N ASP A 504 9.19 -12.61 37.35
CA ASP A 504 9.45 -14.04 37.63
C ASP A 504 10.38 -14.24 38.84
N ARG A 505 11.30 -13.29 39.06
CA ARG A 505 12.19 -13.30 40.22
C ARG A 505 11.58 -12.63 41.45
N GLY A 506 10.34 -12.09 41.36
CA GLY A 506 9.68 -11.38 42.44
C GLY A 506 10.44 -10.15 42.94
N LEU A 507 11.22 -9.50 42.06
CA LEU A 507 12.02 -8.34 42.43
C LEU A 507 11.14 -7.10 42.67
N SER A 508 11.39 -6.41 43.78
CA SER A 508 10.67 -5.17 44.07
C SER A 508 11.20 -4.00 43.24
N VAL A 509 10.28 -3.33 42.55
CA VAL A 509 10.57 -2.06 41.87
C VAL A 509 10.35 -0.94 42.88
N GLY A 510 11.41 -0.25 43.28
CA GLY A 510 11.31 0.88 44.18
C GLY A 510 10.35 1.96 43.67
N SER A 511 9.73 2.73 44.61
CA SER A 511 8.89 3.85 44.20
C SER A 511 9.78 4.97 43.64
N LEU A 512 9.28 5.67 42.59
CA LEU A 512 9.95 6.81 41.99
C LEU A 512 9.95 8.07 42.91
N GLY A 513 9.33 8.00 44.10
CA GLY A 513 9.06 9.19 44.90
C GLY A 513 8.11 10.17 44.19
N SER A 514 7.84 11.33 44.80
CA SER A 514 7.09 12.38 44.14
C SER A 514 7.88 12.94 42.92
N GLY A 515 7.59 12.38 41.74
CA GLY A 515 8.11 12.89 40.45
C GLY A 515 9.54 12.48 40.08
N GLY A 516 10.11 11.40 40.68
CA GLY A 516 11.49 11.00 40.34
C GLY A 516 12.57 12.02 40.75
N SER A 517 12.26 12.87 41.73
CA SER A 517 13.13 13.96 42.19
C SER A 517 14.44 13.42 42.70
N GLY A 518 15.54 13.80 42.04
CA GLY A 518 16.90 13.43 42.40
C GLY A 518 17.59 12.39 41.50
N TYR A 519 16.90 11.87 40.47
CA TYR A 519 17.54 11.08 39.42
C TYR A 519 17.90 11.98 38.24
N GLU A 520 19.15 12.02 37.88
CA GLU A 520 19.63 12.72 36.69
C GLU A 520 19.67 11.73 35.52
N LEU A 521 18.93 12.04 34.46
CA LEU A 521 18.95 11.25 33.22
C LEU A 521 20.27 11.49 32.48
N ASP A 522 20.92 10.42 32.04
CA ASP A 522 21.96 10.59 31.04
C ASP A 522 21.39 10.99 29.68
N ASP A 523 22.26 11.45 28.76
CA ASP A 523 21.81 11.92 27.42
C ASP A 523 21.04 10.86 26.63
N GLN A 524 21.31 9.57 26.82
CA GLN A 524 20.62 8.49 26.13
C GLN A 524 19.27 8.20 26.77
N GLU A 525 19.17 8.25 28.10
CA GLU A 525 17.91 8.10 28.83
C GLU A 525 16.95 9.24 28.49
N ALA A 526 17.44 10.48 28.47
CA ALA A 526 16.66 11.65 28.09
C ALA A 526 16.22 11.60 26.62
N LEU A 527 17.12 11.20 25.72
CA LEU A 527 16.79 11.05 24.30
C LEU A 527 15.77 9.93 24.06
N LEU A 528 15.90 8.79 24.76
CA LEU A 528 14.94 7.71 24.70
C LEU A 528 13.55 8.18 25.13
N ALA A 529 13.46 8.82 26.31
CA ALA A 529 12.20 9.36 26.81
C ALA A 529 11.55 10.31 25.80
N LEU A 530 12.32 11.23 25.20
CA LEU A 530 11.84 12.16 24.19
C LEU A 530 11.31 11.45 22.94
N ARG A 531 12.01 10.41 22.45
CA ARG A 531 11.57 9.64 21.28
C ARG A 531 10.29 8.86 21.56
N LEU A 532 10.14 8.29 22.75
CA LEU A 532 8.91 7.61 23.16
C LEU A 532 7.72 8.58 23.19
N LEU A 533 7.92 9.78 23.73
CA LEU A 533 6.89 10.82 23.82
C LEU A 533 6.46 11.40 22.49
N THR A 534 7.33 11.40 21.48
CA THR A 534 7.03 11.94 20.15
C THR A 534 6.41 10.90 19.20
N LEU A 535 6.24 9.64 19.61
CA LEU A 535 5.62 8.60 18.78
C LEU A 535 4.21 8.97 18.31
N PRO A 536 3.30 9.51 19.15
CA PRO A 536 1.97 9.91 18.70
C PRO A 536 1.99 10.93 17.56
N ASP A 537 2.88 11.91 17.63
CA ASP A 537 3.03 12.94 16.58
C ASP A 537 3.54 12.32 15.26
N GLN A 538 4.40 11.30 15.35
CA GLN A 538 4.91 10.60 14.17
C GLN A 538 3.85 9.72 13.51
N ILE A 539 2.94 9.12 14.28
CA ILE A 539 1.78 8.38 13.75
C ILE A 539 0.88 9.33 12.97
N VAL A 540 0.50 10.47 13.57
CA VAL A 540 -0.33 11.49 12.89
C VAL A 540 0.39 12.06 11.67
N ALA A 541 1.67 12.34 11.75
CA ALA A 541 2.46 12.83 10.61
C ALA A 541 2.53 11.79 9.47
N ALA A 542 2.69 10.51 9.80
CA ALA A 542 2.64 9.42 8.81
C ALA A 542 1.27 9.33 8.12
N ALA A 543 0.19 9.44 8.88
CA ALA A 543 -1.18 9.45 8.37
C ALA A 543 -1.44 10.67 7.47
N GLN A 544 -1.16 11.89 7.93
CA GLN A 544 -1.38 13.12 7.17
C GLN A 544 -0.57 13.18 5.88
N GLN A 545 0.65 12.63 5.88
CA GLN A 545 1.50 12.54 4.70
C GLN A 545 1.21 11.33 3.82
N SER A 546 0.32 10.43 4.26
CA SER A 546 0.09 9.12 3.63
C SER A 546 1.42 8.37 3.36
N ASN A 547 2.32 8.43 4.33
CA ASN A 547 3.69 7.94 4.21
C ASN A 547 4.12 7.11 5.43
N PRO A 548 3.96 5.79 5.40
CA PRO A 548 4.34 4.91 6.50
C PRO A 548 5.82 4.97 6.89
N ALA A 549 6.70 5.41 5.97
CA ALA A 549 8.15 5.51 6.24
C ALA A 549 8.47 6.43 7.44
N VAL A 550 7.59 7.38 7.75
CA VAL A 550 7.76 8.28 8.91
C VAL A 550 7.75 7.46 10.20
N LEU A 551 6.74 6.59 10.38
CA LEU A 551 6.63 5.73 11.55
C LEU A 551 7.76 4.69 11.61
N VAL A 552 8.07 4.02 10.47
CA VAL A 552 9.13 3.01 10.38
C VAL A 552 10.49 3.56 10.80
N ARG A 553 10.85 4.75 10.35
CA ARG A 553 12.11 5.40 10.75
C ARG A 553 12.13 5.75 12.24
N HIS A 554 11.01 6.22 12.77
CA HIS A 554 10.90 6.55 14.18
C HIS A 554 11.06 5.31 15.08
N MET A 555 10.44 4.18 14.70
CA MET A 555 10.66 2.90 15.39
C MET A 555 12.13 2.46 15.39
N LEU A 556 12.81 2.62 14.23
CA LEU A 556 14.25 2.34 14.14
C LEU A 556 15.08 3.23 15.06
N ASP A 557 14.75 4.52 15.17
CA ASP A 557 15.41 5.45 16.09
C ASP A 557 15.23 5.03 17.54
N ILE A 558 13.99 4.70 17.96
CA ILE A 558 13.72 4.19 19.31
C ILE A 558 14.54 2.91 19.58
N ALA A 559 14.52 1.95 18.67
CA ALA A 559 15.24 0.69 18.82
C ALA A 559 16.76 0.89 18.90
N ASN A 560 17.32 1.78 18.10
CA ASN A 560 18.74 2.13 18.12
C ASN A 560 19.16 2.74 19.47
N ILE A 561 18.39 3.71 19.95
CA ILE A 561 18.68 4.37 21.23
C ILE A 561 18.54 3.37 22.37
N TYR A 562 17.45 2.58 22.39
CA TYR A 562 17.21 1.59 23.42
C TYR A 562 18.29 0.51 23.49
N ASN A 563 18.71 -0.04 22.35
CA ASN A 563 19.78 -1.05 22.32
C ASN A 563 21.15 -0.48 22.73
N SER A 564 21.46 0.76 22.37
CA SER A 564 22.67 1.46 22.82
C SER A 564 22.62 1.73 24.32
N TYR A 565 21.50 2.17 24.84
CA TYR A 565 21.23 2.39 26.24
C TYR A 565 21.36 1.09 27.06
N TYR A 566 20.63 0.04 26.66
CA TYR A 566 20.62 -1.24 27.34
C TYR A 566 22.02 -1.87 27.50
N SER A 567 22.91 -1.68 26.53
CA SER A 567 24.29 -2.22 26.59
C SER A 567 25.15 -1.59 27.68
N ARG A 568 24.77 -0.42 28.22
CA ARG A 568 25.54 0.37 29.18
C ARG A 568 24.86 0.53 30.53
N ALA A 569 23.54 0.49 30.56
CA ALA A 569 22.75 0.80 31.74
C ALA A 569 21.90 -0.42 32.17
N ALA A 570 22.36 -1.12 33.22
CA ALA A 570 21.62 -2.26 33.74
C ALA A 570 20.31 -1.81 34.41
N VAL A 571 19.20 -2.47 34.06
CA VAL A 571 17.89 -2.31 34.73
C VAL A 571 17.89 -3.09 36.04
N ILE A 572 18.50 -4.28 36.03
CA ILE A 572 18.64 -5.18 37.18
C ILE A 572 20.11 -5.31 37.49
N ALA A 573 20.52 -4.97 38.71
CA ALA A 573 21.86 -5.14 39.21
C ALA A 573 21.80 -5.76 40.62
N ASP A 574 22.46 -6.89 40.85
CA ASP A 574 22.57 -7.57 42.15
C ASP A 574 21.20 -7.70 42.88
N ASP A 575 20.18 -8.19 42.19
CA ASP A 575 18.78 -8.32 42.66
C ASP A 575 18.08 -7.00 43.02
N SER A 576 18.67 -5.87 42.70
CA SER A 576 18.05 -4.55 42.80
C SER A 576 17.59 -4.06 41.42
N VAL A 577 16.42 -3.42 41.39
CA VAL A 577 15.84 -2.86 40.16
C VAL A 577 15.93 -1.34 40.21
N ASN A 578 16.59 -0.72 39.22
CA ASN A 578 16.56 0.72 39.08
C ASN A 578 15.14 1.14 38.58
N PRO A 579 14.38 1.91 39.39
CA PRO A 579 12.97 2.19 39.06
C PRO A 579 12.79 3.08 37.81
N VAL A 580 13.70 4.01 37.53
CA VAL A 580 13.64 4.87 36.34
C VAL A 580 13.91 4.05 35.10
N ARG A 581 14.97 3.23 35.10
CA ARG A 581 15.35 2.37 33.99
C ARG A 581 14.31 1.30 33.70
N TYR A 582 13.67 0.78 34.76
CA TYR A 582 12.53 -0.14 34.61
C TYR A 582 11.35 0.53 33.89
N ARG A 583 11.01 1.76 34.28
CA ARG A 583 9.92 2.53 33.63
C ARG A 583 10.23 2.90 32.18
N LEU A 584 11.45 3.31 31.87
CA LEU A 584 11.88 3.55 30.49
C LEU A 584 11.83 2.29 29.65
N THR A 585 12.20 1.13 30.22
CA THR A 585 12.07 -0.18 29.55
C THR A 585 10.62 -0.55 29.30
N GLN A 586 9.74 -0.32 30.29
CA GLN A 586 8.29 -0.56 30.16
C GLN A 586 7.68 0.35 29.09
N ALA A 587 8.01 1.65 29.10
CA ALA A 587 7.58 2.60 28.07
C ALA A 587 8.07 2.21 26.66
N THR A 588 9.31 1.72 26.57
CA THR A 588 9.88 1.24 25.30
C THR A 588 9.12 0.00 24.78
N ALA A 589 8.86 -0.96 25.66
CA ALA A 589 8.10 -2.17 25.31
C ALA A 589 6.70 -1.80 24.81
N ASN A 590 6.01 -0.88 25.50
CA ASN A 590 4.68 -0.43 25.14
C ASN A 590 4.67 0.33 23.80
N ALA A 591 5.53 1.32 23.66
CA ALA A 591 5.60 2.15 22.45
C ALA A 591 5.99 1.35 21.20
N LEU A 592 7.03 0.50 21.28
CA LEU A 592 7.42 -0.34 20.14
C LEU A 592 6.37 -1.38 19.80
N THR A 593 5.71 -1.98 20.79
CA THR A 593 4.62 -2.92 20.55
C THR A 593 3.47 -2.24 19.80
N SER A 594 3.02 -1.09 20.28
CA SER A 594 1.94 -0.33 19.66
C SER A 594 2.27 0.10 18.23
N ALA A 595 3.49 0.59 18.01
CA ALA A 595 3.92 0.99 16.67
C ALA A 595 4.06 -0.20 15.70
N LEU A 596 4.53 -1.36 16.20
CA LEU A 596 4.58 -2.61 15.41
C LEU A 596 3.18 -3.12 15.10
N GLU A 597 2.23 -3.02 16.04
CA GLU A 597 0.83 -3.39 15.83
C GLU A 597 0.17 -2.52 14.74
N ILE A 598 0.40 -1.21 14.73
CA ILE A 598 -0.04 -0.32 13.65
C ILE A 598 0.56 -0.76 12.30
N CYS A 599 1.82 -1.22 12.30
CA CYS A 599 2.45 -1.80 11.12
C CYS A 599 2.06 -3.26 10.84
N HIS A 600 1.04 -3.78 11.53
CA HIS A 600 0.54 -5.15 11.39
C HIS A 600 1.62 -6.21 11.67
N ILE A 601 2.46 -5.96 12.64
CA ILE A 601 3.54 -6.86 13.07
C ILE A 601 3.30 -7.26 14.51
N GLU A 602 3.02 -8.51 14.74
CA GLU A 602 2.87 -9.06 16.09
C GLU A 602 4.23 -9.18 16.78
N VAL A 603 4.31 -8.83 18.06
CA VAL A 603 5.54 -8.99 18.85
C VAL A 603 5.50 -10.35 19.56
N PRO A 604 6.36 -11.31 19.18
CA PRO A 604 6.35 -12.65 19.77
C PRO A 604 6.81 -12.62 21.23
N ALA A 605 6.48 -13.71 21.94
CA ALA A 605 6.83 -13.84 23.35
C ALA A 605 8.35 -14.00 23.56
N ALA A 606 9.05 -14.67 22.64
CA ALA A 606 10.50 -14.91 22.67
C ALA A 606 11.08 -14.95 21.26
N ILE A 607 12.36 -14.66 21.13
CA ILE A 607 13.17 -14.75 19.89
C ILE A 607 14.54 -15.30 20.23
#